data_132c9e004983fc0dfd987ce6a3d2a704
#
_entry.id   132c9e004983fc0dfd987ce6a3d2a704
#
_cell.length_a   1.000
_cell.length_b   1.000
_cell.length_c   1.000
_cell.angle_alpha   90.00
_cell.angle_beta   90.00
_cell.angle_gamma   90.00
#
_symmetry.space_group_name_H-M   'P 1'
#
loop_
_entity.id
_entity.type
_entity.pdbx_description
1 polymer ?
#
loop_
_entity_poly.entity_id
_entity_poly.type
_entity_poly.pdbx_seq_one_letter_code
_entity_poly.pdbx_strand_id
1 'polypeptide(L)'
;MSGKRSARRKASTSAWVVLKFGGTSVSSPERWETIAGLLRQRQAEGLRPVIVHSALATVSNKLDELLHRALEADVTAEVAGIRELHLRL
;
A
#
# COMPACT_ATOMS: atom_id res chain seq x y z
N MET A 1 11.51 -11.68 -27.69
CA MET A 1 11.90 -10.85 -27.48
C MET A 1 12.12 -10.25 -27.05
N SER A 2 12.05 -10.94 -27.11
CA SER A 2 12.46 -10.10 -26.71
C SER A 2 12.79 -9.68 -26.26
N GLY A 3 12.70 -10.22 -26.40
CA GLY A 3 13.11 -9.31 -26.14
C GLY A 3 13.42 -9.05 -25.69
N LYS A 4 13.47 -9.19 -25.84
CA LYS A 4 14.01 -8.46 -25.55
C LYS A 4 14.30 -7.97 -24.98
N ARG A 5 14.16 -8.41 -25.17
CA ARG A 5 14.70 -7.69 -24.75
C ARG A 5 15.38 -7.38 -24.08
N SER A 6 15.32 -7.83 -24.03
CA SER A 6 16.15 -7.15 -23.56
C SER A 6 16.76 -6.89 -23.04
N ALA A 7 16.76 -7.41 -23.16
CA ALA A 7 17.46 -6.74 -22.68
C ALA A 7 17.84 -6.46 -22.15
N ARG A 8 17.86 -6.75 -22.30
CA ARG A 8 18.37 -6.20 -21.78
C ARG A 8 18.86 -5.96 -20.94
N ARG A 9 18.82 -6.33 -20.82
CA ARG A 9 19.32 -5.94 -20.10
C ARG A 9 19.96 -5.82 -19.16
N LYS A 10 20.10 -5.93 -18.96
CA LYS A 10 20.86 -5.71 -18.33
C LYS A 10 21.07 -5.52 -17.40
N ALA A 11 20.91 -5.73 -17.29
CA ALA A 11 21.17 -5.53 -16.63
C ALA A 11 21.26 -5.50 -15.68
N SER A 12 21.65 -6.09 -15.72
CA SER A 12 21.77 -6.16 -14.56
C SER A 12 21.58 -5.47 -13.47
N THR A 13 21.90 -4.70 -13.38
CA THR A 13 21.46 -3.81 -12.39
C THR A 13 19.99 -3.96 -12.21
N SER A 14 19.56 -4.24 -11.04
CA SER A 14 18.16 -4.40 -10.75
C SER A 14 17.43 -3.10 -11.02
N ALA A 15 16.48 -3.14 -11.90
CA ALA A 15 15.63 -1.99 -12.17
C ALA A 15 14.60 -1.84 -11.06
N TRP A 16 14.32 -0.60 -10.70
CA TRP A 16 13.25 -0.29 -9.75
C TRP A 16 11.90 -0.36 -10.46
N VAL A 17 10.90 -0.89 -9.79
CA VAL A 17 9.53 -0.85 -10.28
C VAL A 17 8.64 -0.30 -9.18
N VAL A 18 7.77 0.63 -9.53
CA VAL A 18 6.86 1.26 -8.58
C VAL A 18 5.48 0.63 -8.76
N LEU A 19 4.94 0.11 -7.67
CA LEU A 19 3.62 -0.50 -7.65
C LEU A 19 2.72 0.38 -6.78
N LYS A 20 1.65 0.91 -7.36
CA LYS A 20 0.74 1.80 -6.65
C LYS A 20 -0.58 1.12 -6.40
N PHE A 21 -1.05 1.19 -5.16
CA PHE A 21 -2.31 0.56 -4.75
C PHE A 21 -3.22 1.59 -4.09
N GLY A 22 -4.49 1.59 -4.48
CA GLY A 22 -5.46 2.49 -3.88
C GLY A 22 -5.99 1.97 -2.56
N GLY A 23 -6.85 2.76 -1.90
CA GLY A 23 -7.36 2.44 -0.57
C GLY A 23 -8.13 1.13 -0.51
N THR A 24 -8.90 0.80 -1.54
CA THR A 24 -9.63 -0.47 -1.59
C THR A 24 -8.67 -1.65 -1.63
N SER A 25 -7.56 -1.52 -2.37
CA SER A 25 -6.59 -2.61 -2.52
C SER A 25 -5.83 -2.91 -1.24
N VAL A 26 -5.75 -1.96 -0.30
CA VAL A 26 -4.98 -2.15 0.93
C VAL A 26 -5.86 -2.35 2.15
N SER A 27 -7.18 -2.50 1.98
CA SER A 27 -8.13 -2.48 3.09
C SER A 27 -8.52 -3.85 3.62
N SER A 28 -7.97 -4.94 3.10
CA SER A 28 -8.30 -6.28 3.60
C SER A 28 -7.06 -7.17 3.62
N PRO A 29 -7.04 -8.17 4.52
CA PRO A 29 -5.91 -9.12 4.57
C PRO A 29 -5.71 -9.86 3.26
N GLU A 30 -6.80 -10.26 2.60
CA GLU A 30 -6.70 -10.98 1.32
C GLU A 30 -6.01 -10.13 0.26
N ARG A 31 -6.31 -8.85 0.25
CA ARG A 31 -5.69 -7.94 -0.71
C ARG A 31 -4.20 -7.77 -0.44
N TRP A 32 -3.83 -7.74 0.83
CA TRP A 32 -2.42 -7.68 1.19
C TRP A 32 -1.68 -8.95 0.77
N GLU A 33 -2.33 -10.11 0.82
CA GLU A 33 -1.73 -11.33 0.31
C GLU A 33 -1.47 -11.25 -1.19
N THR A 34 -2.42 -10.68 -1.92
CA THR A 34 -2.25 -10.46 -3.35
C THR A 34 -1.06 -9.55 -3.62
N ILE A 35 -0.94 -8.46 -2.86
CA ILE A 35 0.18 -7.54 -2.99
C ILE A 35 1.50 -8.26 -2.70
N ALA A 36 1.55 -9.07 -1.64
CA ALA A 36 2.74 -9.81 -1.32
C ALA A 36 3.15 -10.76 -2.44
N GLY A 37 2.17 -11.40 -3.08
CA GLY A 37 2.42 -12.26 -4.23
C GLY A 37 3.03 -11.50 -5.40
N LEU A 38 2.50 -10.31 -5.69
CA LEU A 38 3.06 -9.47 -6.74
C LEU A 38 4.50 -9.05 -6.44
N LEU A 39 4.77 -8.71 -5.18
CA LEU A 39 6.12 -8.33 -4.77
C LEU A 39 7.10 -9.47 -4.98
N ARG A 40 6.73 -10.67 -4.55
CA ARG A 40 7.58 -11.83 -4.73
C ARG A 40 7.83 -12.12 -6.20
N GLN A 41 6.79 -11.94 -7.03
CA GLN A 41 6.90 -12.16 -8.46
C GLN A 41 7.88 -11.17 -9.09
N ARG A 42 7.80 -9.90 -8.72
CA ARG A 42 8.70 -8.88 -9.25
C ARG A 42 10.13 -9.12 -8.80
N GLN A 43 10.31 -9.53 -7.55
CA GLN A 43 11.64 -9.87 -7.06
C GLN A 43 12.23 -11.08 -7.80
N ALA A 44 11.39 -12.07 -8.10
CA ALA A 44 11.85 -13.23 -8.85
C ALA A 44 12.29 -12.87 -10.27
N GLU A 45 11.74 -11.77 -10.81
CA GLU A 45 12.12 -11.25 -12.11
C GLU A 45 13.40 -10.40 -12.06
N GLY A 46 13.99 -10.26 -10.89
CA GLY A 46 15.19 -9.46 -10.72
C GLY A 46 14.93 -7.97 -10.53
N LEU A 47 13.68 -7.60 -10.27
CA LEU A 47 13.30 -6.20 -10.09
C LEU A 47 13.31 -5.82 -8.61
N ARG A 48 13.38 -4.52 -8.36
CA ARG A 48 13.30 -3.96 -7.00
C ARG A 48 11.97 -3.23 -6.85
N PRO A 49 10.99 -3.86 -6.23
CA PRO A 49 9.67 -3.23 -6.10
C PRO A 49 9.64 -2.18 -5.00
N VAL A 50 8.98 -1.08 -5.28
CA VAL A 50 8.65 -0.04 -4.31
C VAL A 50 7.14 0.06 -4.27
N ILE A 51 6.56 -0.05 -3.08
CA ILE A 51 5.11 0.07 -2.92
C ILE A 51 4.76 1.50 -2.56
N VAL A 52 3.76 2.03 -3.26
CA VAL A 52 3.13 3.29 -2.89
C VAL A 52 1.65 3.00 -2.72
N HIS A 53 1.11 3.30 -1.55
CA HIS A 53 -0.32 3.04 -1.33
C HIS A 53 -0.97 4.20 -0.62
N SER A 54 -2.28 4.34 -0.80
CA SER A 54 -3.05 5.35 -0.11
C SER A 54 -3.44 4.86 1.27
N ALA A 55 -4.08 5.74 2.05
CA ALA A 55 -4.68 5.34 3.31
C ALA A 55 -5.73 4.26 3.04
N LEU A 56 -6.07 3.49 4.06
CA LEU A 56 -7.16 2.54 3.97
C LEU A 56 -8.46 3.26 3.59
N ALA A 57 -9.37 2.53 2.96
CA ALA A 57 -10.66 3.09 2.59
C ALA A 57 -11.32 3.72 3.82
N THR A 58 -11.88 4.88 3.66
CA THR A 58 -12.57 5.71 4.67
C THR A 58 -11.66 6.37 5.71
N VAL A 59 -10.38 5.98 5.82
CA VAL A 59 -9.51 6.56 6.86
C VAL A 59 -9.28 8.06 6.64
N SER A 60 -9.10 8.49 5.39
CA SER A 60 -8.90 9.92 5.14
C SER A 60 -10.10 10.74 5.62
N ASN A 61 -11.31 10.25 5.38
CA ASN A 61 -12.52 10.95 5.85
C ASN A 61 -12.60 10.92 7.37
N LYS A 62 -12.21 9.81 8.00
CA LYS A 62 -12.22 9.72 9.46
C LYS A 62 -11.21 10.68 10.07
N LEU A 63 -10.06 10.86 9.44
CA LEU A 63 -9.06 11.81 9.93
C LEU A 63 -9.55 13.24 9.80
N ASP A 64 -10.26 13.55 8.72
CA ASP A 64 -10.83 14.88 8.55
C ASP A 64 -11.87 15.17 9.60
N GLU A 65 -12.78 14.23 9.87
CA GLU A 65 -13.76 14.37 10.94
C GLU A 65 -13.10 14.51 12.29
N LEU A 66 -12.05 13.72 12.54
CA LEU A 66 -11.32 13.76 13.77
C LEU A 66 -10.75 15.14 14.05
N LEU A 67 -10.21 15.76 13.02
CA LEU A 67 -9.63 17.09 13.14
C LEU A 67 -10.67 18.11 13.62
N HIS A 68 -11.88 18.05 13.06
CA HIS A 68 -12.94 18.97 13.46
C HIS A 68 -13.43 18.68 14.87
N ARG A 69 -13.63 17.41 15.22
CA ARG A 69 -14.12 17.04 16.54
C ARG A 69 -13.12 17.34 17.65
N ALA A 70 -11.82 17.24 17.35
CA ALA A 70 -10.77 17.49 18.34
C ALA A 70 -10.80 18.92 18.86
N LEU A 71 -11.39 19.83 18.12
CA LEU A 71 -11.53 21.23 18.56
C LEU A 71 -12.59 21.40 19.65
N GLU A 72 -13.49 20.42 19.82
CA GLU A 72 -14.63 20.55 20.71
C GLU A 72 -14.74 19.46 21.77
N ALA A 73 -14.07 18.34 21.58
CA ALA A 73 -14.26 17.19 22.44
C ALA A 73 -13.02 16.28 22.48
N ASP A 74 -13.01 15.35 23.44
CA ASP A 74 -12.02 14.31 23.51
C ASP A 74 -12.29 13.32 22.38
N VAL A 75 -11.23 12.96 21.64
CA VAL A 75 -11.35 12.07 20.48
C VAL A 75 -10.60 10.75 20.69
N THR A 76 -10.32 10.37 21.93
CA THR A 76 -9.59 9.15 22.23
C THR A 76 -10.25 7.91 21.61
N ALA A 77 -11.59 7.82 21.70
CA ALA A 77 -12.31 6.68 21.16
C ALA A 77 -12.21 6.63 19.64
N GLU A 78 -12.26 7.78 18.98
CA GLU A 78 -12.18 7.85 17.52
C GLU A 78 -10.78 7.45 17.04
N VAL A 79 -9.75 7.88 17.74
CA VAL A 79 -8.37 7.48 17.43
C VAL A 79 -8.21 5.99 17.60
N ALA A 80 -8.76 5.43 18.68
CA ALA A 80 -8.69 3.98 18.90
C ALA A 80 -9.41 3.21 17.79
N GLY A 81 -10.52 3.75 17.28
CA GLY A 81 -11.23 3.12 16.18
C GLY A 81 -10.40 3.06 14.90
N ILE A 82 -9.70 4.15 14.59
CA ILE A 82 -8.83 4.18 13.42
C ILE A 82 -7.69 3.16 13.59
N ARG A 83 -7.11 3.09 14.78
CA ARG A 83 -6.06 2.12 15.07
C ARG A 83 -6.56 0.70 14.85
N GLU A 84 -7.78 0.40 15.32
CA GLU A 84 -8.37 -0.92 15.16
C GLU A 84 -8.51 -1.33 13.70
N LEU A 85 -8.91 -0.39 12.84
CA LEU A 85 -9.01 -0.69 11.42
C LEU A 85 -7.70 -1.22 10.85
N HIS A 86 -6.60 -0.63 11.27
CA HIS A 86 -5.28 -1.04 10.79
C HIS A 86 -4.84 -2.37 11.40
N LEU A 87 -5.18 -2.59 12.66
CA LEU A 87 -4.77 -3.82 13.33
C LEU A 87 -5.47 -5.07 12.82
N ARG A 88 -6.58 -4.89 12.11
CA ARG A 88 -7.29 -6.02 11.51
C ARG A 88 -6.64 -6.52 10.22
N LEU A 89 -5.67 -5.85 9.72
CA LEU A 89 -4.95 -6.27 8.53
C LEU A 89 -3.86 -7.26 8.90
#